data_61591519e17a872e19c6909aed95c59f
#
_entry.id   61591519e17a872e19c6909aed95c59f
#
_cell.length_a   1.000
_cell.length_b   1.000
_cell.length_c   1.000
_cell.angle_alpha   90.00
_cell.angle_beta   90.00
_cell.angle_gamma   90.00
#
_symmetry.space_group_name_H-M   'P 1'
#
loop_
_entity.id
_entity.type
_entity.pdbx_description
1 polymer ?
#
loop_
_entity_poly.entity_id
_entity_poly.type
_entity_poly.pdbx_seq_one_letter_code
_entity_poly.pdbx_strand_id
1 'polypeptide(L)'
;MENLDDDIKTIINSAYPYIKEFNPAQKAVIESGYLEDKSNYIICIPTASGKTVLGVLPALKTILNGGKAVYAAPLLSIQNEKVKEFKAFEEHGINVGKHPSSADLSVMVFESFDVLTRFSWNVLRDVDTLIIDEFHMLGEYSRGPTLEAAITRAKIINPSMRIIALSATLKNMEEIEGWLEGTCVEHDYRPVPLHKEVLDAEMFNTKNKNDVIVKVIEKAIEDKSQALAFVSTRRFTESLATYVAKKINKKINVEQRKRFKEVSEKLLEVPKKKGTLPTTTCLKLAEAAEMGVAFHHAGLFNEQKEIIED
;
A
#
# COMPACT_ATOMS: atom_id res chain seq x y z
N MET A 1 1.17 7.83 -22.45
CA MET A 1 2.60 7.39 -22.46
C MET A 1 3.43 8.03 -23.58
N GLU A 2 2.84 8.87 -24.41
CA GLU A 2 3.52 9.46 -25.59
C GLU A 2 4.75 10.35 -25.23
N ASN A 3 4.74 10.95 -24.05
CA ASN A 3 5.78 11.89 -23.59
C ASN A 3 6.89 11.26 -22.72
N LEU A 4 6.99 9.93 -22.66
CA LEU A 4 8.07 9.26 -21.93
C LEU A 4 9.23 8.91 -22.87
N ASP A 5 10.45 8.90 -22.34
CA ASP A 5 11.61 8.32 -22.98
C ASP A 5 11.36 6.84 -23.34
N ASP A 6 11.86 6.38 -24.48
CA ASP A 6 11.54 5.04 -25.01
C ASP A 6 12.03 3.92 -24.07
N ASP A 7 13.17 4.12 -23.40
CA ASP A 7 13.68 3.18 -22.41
C ASP A 7 12.72 3.08 -21.19
N ILE A 8 12.25 4.22 -20.68
CA ILE A 8 11.28 4.24 -19.58
C ILE A 8 9.96 3.59 -20.00
N LYS A 9 9.48 3.86 -21.23
CA LYS A 9 8.28 3.19 -21.77
C LYS A 9 8.45 1.67 -21.80
N THR A 10 9.60 1.21 -22.24
CA THR A 10 9.88 -0.23 -22.33
C THR A 10 9.86 -0.89 -20.95
N ILE A 11 10.50 -0.27 -19.96
CA ILE A 11 10.53 -0.76 -18.57
C ILE A 11 9.12 -0.75 -17.97
N ILE A 12 8.37 0.34 -18.13
CA ILE A 12 7.01 0.46 -17.59
C ILE A 12 6.05 -0.55 -18.23
N ASN A 13 6.14 -0.74 -19.56
CA ASN A 13 5.29 -1.72 -20.26
C ASN A 13 5.60 -3.16 -19.84
N SER A 14 6.86 -3.48 -19.56
CA SER A 14 7.27 -4.78 -19.03
C SER A 14 6.75 -5.01 -17.61
N ALA A 15 6.98 -4.06 -16.72
CA ALA A 15 6.61 -4.18 -15.31
C ALA A 15 5.10 -4.02 -15.06
N TYR A 16 4.42 -3.20 -15.86
CA TYR A 16 2.99 -2.87 -15.71
C TYR A 16 2.22 -3.08 -17.02
N PRO A 17 2.15 -4.32 -17.56
CA PRO A 17 1.56 -4.59 -18.87
C PRO A 17 0.08 -4.26 -19.00
N TYR A 18 -0.61 -4.07 -17.87
CA TYR A 18 -2.01 -3.66 -17.79
C TYR A 18 -2.20 -2.15 -17.99
N ILE A 19 -1.15 -1.32 -17.88
CA ILE A 19 -1.21 0.13 -18.10
C ILE A 19 -1.02 0.41 -19.59
N LYS A 20 -2.13 0.60 -20.31
CA LYS A 20 -2.09 0.96 -21.75
C LYS A 20 -1.91 2.46 -21.94
N GLU A 21 -2.49 3.25 -21.07
CA GLU A 21 -2.39 4.71 -21.05
C GLU A 21 -2.45 5.24 -19.62
N PHE A 22 -1.94 6.45 -19.42
CA PHE A 22 -2.07 7.12 -18.14
C PHE A 22 -3.50 7.59 -17.92
N ASN A 23 -3.98 7.43 -16.70
CA ASN A 23 -5.26 7.96 -16.27
C ASN A 23 -5.21 9.50 -16.12
N PRO A 24 -6.36 10.19 -15.98
CA PRO A 24 -6.41 11.64 -15.88
C PRO A 24 -5.51 12.24 -14.79
N ALA A 25 -5.43 11.62 -13.61
CA ALA A 25 -4.57 12.10 -12.53
C ALA A 25 -3.07 11.97 -12.87
N GLN A 26 -2.69 10.86 -13.47
CA GLN A 26 -1.29 10.65 -13.90
C GLN A 26 -0.91 11.61 -15.03
N LYS A 27 -1.81 11.86 -16.00
CA LYS A 27 -1.59 12.83 -17.07
C LYS A 27 -1.39 14.24 -16.50
N ALA A 28 -2.24 14.68 -15.59
CA ALA A 28 -2.13 16.00 -14.94
C ALA A 28 -0.79 16.17 -14.23
N VAL A 29 -0.29 15.15 -13.53
CA VAL A 29 1.04 15.20 -12.89
C VAL A 29 2.16 15.31 -13.94
N ILE A 30 2.10 14.50 -15.00
CA ILE A 30 3.15 14.54 -16.04
C ILE A 30 3.15 15.88 -16.78
N GLU A 31 1.97 16.41 -17.11
CA GLU A 31 1.80 17.70 -17.81
C GLU A 31 2.21 18.91 -16.96
N SER A 32 2.37 18.77 -15.63
CA SER A 32 2.89 19.83 -14.77
C SER A 32 4.40 20.09 -14.88
N GLY A 33 5.12 19.44 -15.79
CA GLY A 33 6.57 19.50 -15.90
C GLY A 33 7.31 18.50 -15.03
N TYR A 34 6.56 17.59 -14.41
CA TYR A 34 7.04 16.61 -13.44
C TYR A 34 8.27 15.80 -13.86
N LEU A 35 8.39 15.46 -15.14
CA LEU A 35 9.51 14.67 -15.65
C LEU A 35 10.63 15.51 -16.24
N GLU A 36 10.38 16.78 -16.57
CA GLU A 36 11.32 17.66 -17.26
C GLU A 36 12.24 18.39 -16.29
N ASP A 37 11.71 18.85 -15.16
CA ASP A 37 12.48 19.60 -14.17
C ASP A 37 13.05 18.70 -13.06
N LYS A 38 13.92 19.27 -12.22
CA LYS A 38 14.51 18.61 -11.06
C LYS A 38 13.89 19.07 -9.73
N SER A 39 12.77 19.78 -9.79
CA SER A 39 12.08 20.28 -8.61
C SER A 39 11.50 19.14 -7.78
N ASN A 40 11.31 19.40 -6.50
CA ASN A 40 10.57 18.51 -5.62
C ASN A 40 9.08 18.54 -5.96
N TYR A 41 8.40 17.41 -5.79
CA TYR A 41 6.96 17.30 -6.04
C TYR A 41 6.23 16.65 -4.90
N ILE A 42 5.04 17.17 -4.62
CA ILE A 42 4.06 16.58 -3.72
C ILE A 42 2.87 16.15 -4.59
N ILE A 43 2.67 14.85 -4.73
CA ILE A 43 1.60 14.28 -5.55
C ILE A 43 0.48 13.83 -4.62
N CYS A 44 -0.64 14.57 -4.64
CA CYS A 44 -1.81 14.31 -3.82
C CYS A 44 -2.95 13.77 -4.69
N ILE A 45 -2.99 12.46 -4.89
CA ILE A 45 -4.05 11.78 -5.66
C ILE A 45 -4.61 10.58 -4.90
N PRO A 46 -5.88 10.22 -5.08
CA PRO A 46 -6.53 9.16 -4.31
C PRO A 46 -5.82 7.82 -4.40
N THR A 47 -6.12 6.93 -3.45
CA THR A 47 -5.66 5.53 -3.49
C THR A 47 -6.16 4.84 -4.77
N ALA A 48 -5.41 3.87 -5.28
CA ALA A 48 -5.66 3.16 -6.52
C ALA A 48 -5.57 4.02 -7.82
N SER A 49 -5.14 5.28 -7.76
CA SER A 49 -4.91 6.13 -8.96
C SER A 49 -3.51 5.96 -9.56
N GLY A 50 -2.75 4.96 -9.14
CA GLY A 50 -1.44 4.63 -9.73
C GLY A 50 -0.28 5.52 -9.26
N LYS A 51 -0.30 5.98 -7.99
CA LYS A 51 0.79 6.74 -7.35
C LYS A 51 2.16 6.09 -7.49
N THR A 52 2.23 4.77 -7.29
CA THR A 52 3.49 4.02 -7.39
C THR A 52 4.18 4.25 -8.74
N VAL A 53 3.43 4.18 -9.83
CA VAL A 53 3.97 4.41 -11.18
C VAL A 53 4.53 5.83 -11.30
N LEU A 54 3.81 6.84 -10.81
CA LEU A 54 4.32 8.21 -10.78
C LEU A 54 5.62 8.32 -9.97
N GLY A 55 5.70 7.65 -8.82
CA GLY A 55 6.93 7.66 -8.02
C GLY A 55 8.12 7.02 -8.72
N VAL A 56 7.91 5.93 -9.46
CA VAL A 56 9.03 5.24 -10.12
C VAL A 56 9.49 5.90 -11.42
N LEU A 57 8.66 6.69 -12.11
CA LEU A 57 9.06 7.38 -13.35
C LEU A 57 10.32 8.25 -13.17
N PRO A 58 10.39 9.20 -12.20
CA PRO A 58 11.61 9.98 -11.97
C PRO A 58 12.76 9.14 -11.42
N ALA A 59 12.48 8.08 -10.65
CA ALA A 59 13.50 7.14 -10.19
C ALA A 59 14.17 6.43 -11.37
N LEU A 60 13.39 5.91 -12.32
CA LEU A 60 13.90 5.28 -13.54
C LEU A 60 14.71 6.27 -14.36
N LYS A 61 14.21 7.49 -14.56
CA LYS A 61 14.96 8.55 -15.26
C LYS A 61 16.30 8.86 -14.60
N THR A 62 16.33 8.93 -13.27
CA THR A 62 17.55 9.10 -12.49
C THR A 62 18.54 7.96 -12.71
N ILE A 63 18.07 6.71 -12.60
CA ILE A 63 18.92 5.50 -12.69
C ILE A 63 19.47 5.31 -14.09
N LEU A 64 18.67 5.51 -15.14
CA LEU A 64 19.11 5.44 -16.53
C LEU A 64 20.18 6.51 -16.86
N ASN A 65 20.23 7.60 -16.11
CA ASN A 65 21.29 8.60 -16.18
C ASN A 65 22.48 8.31 -15.23
N GLY A 66 22.57 7.12 -14.66
CA GLY A 66 23.68 6.68 -13.80
C GLY A 66 23.57 7.08 -12.33
N GLY A 67 22.43 7.65 -11.91
CA GLY A 67 22.15 8.03 -10.51
C GLY A 67 21.49 6.92 -9.71
N LYS A 68 21.16 7.21 -8.45
CA LYS A 68 20.49 6.27 -7.52
C LYS A 68 19.20 6.83 -6.98
N ALA A 69 18.25 5.93 -6.70
CA ALA A 69 16.97 6.29 -6.10
C ALA A 69 16.65 5.47 -4.84
N VAL A 70 15.97 6.13 -3.90
CA VAL A 70 15.42 5.50 -2.70
C VAL A 70 13.91 5.63 -2.70
N TYR A 71 13.21 4.53 -2.50
CA TYR A 71 11.77 4.46 -2.28
C TYR A 71 11.50 4.16 -0.79
N ALA A 72 11.07 5.16 -0.05
CA ALA A 72 10.74 5.06 1.37
C ALA A 72 9.27 4.66 1.54
N ALA A 73 9.04 3.49 2.11
CA ALA A 73 7.73 2.89 2.33
C ALA A 73 7.30 2.96 3.82
N PRO A 74 6.01 3.02 4.13
CA PRO A 74 5.56 3.15 5.52
C PRO A 74 5.69 1.87 6.35
N LEU A 75 5.62 0.69 5.74
CA LEU A 75 5.55 -0.60 6.44
C LEU A 75 6.44 -1.66 5.78
N LEU A 76 6.92 -2.62 6.57
CA LEU A 76 7.69 -3.77 6.07
C LEU A 76 6.94 -4.62 5.03
N SER A 77 5.63 -4.76 5.17
CA SER A 77 4.79 -5.46 4.19
C SER A 77 4.82 -4.75 2.84
N ILE A 78 4.65 -3.41 2.85
CA ILE A 78 4.71 -2.57 1.65
C ILE A 78 6.13 -2.57 1.06
N GLN A 79 7.18 -2.48 1.89
CA GLN A 79 8.55 -2.61 1.42
C GLN A 79 8.76 -3.93 0.65
N ASN A 80 8.33 -5.05 1.22
CA ASN A 80 8.50 -6.37 0.58
C ASN A 80 7.69 -6.50 -0.71
N GLU A 81 6.46 -5.97 -0.73
CA GLU A 81 5.62 -5.87 -1.91
C GLU A 81 6.33 -5.05 -3.01
N LYS A 82 6.82 -3.85 -2.68
CA LYS A 82 7.50 -2.97 -3.64
C LYS A 82 8.82 -3.56 -4.13
N VAL A 83 9.60 -4.22 -3.29
CA VAL A 83 10.78 -4.96 -3.73
C VAL A 83 10.40 -6.04 -4.74
N LYS A 84 9.34 -6.81 -4.47
CA LYS A 84 8.86 -7.85 -5.39
C LYS A 84 8.34 -7.25 -6.71
N GLU A 85 7.58 -6.17 -6.63
CA GLU A 85 7.03 -5.43 -7.78
C GLU A 85 8.17 -4.88 -8.68
N PHE A 86 9.14 -4.19 -8.07
CA PHE A 86 10.23 -3.54 -8.80
C PHE A 86 11.29 -4.50 -9.33
N LYS A 87 11.31 -5.78 -8.89
CA LYS A 87 12.19 -6.79 -9.47
C LYS A 87 12.03 -6.96 -10.98
N ALA A 88 10.88 -6.62 -11.54
CA ALA A 88 10.70 -6.58 -12.99
C ALA A 88 11.68 -5.62 -13.69
N PHE A 89 12.21 -4.62 -12.99
CA PHE A 89 13.20 -3.70 -13.55
C PHE A 89 14.59 -4.33 -13.72
N GLU A 90 14.87 -5.44 -13.01
CA GLU A 90 16.15 -6.15 -13.09
C GLU A 90 16.40 -6.73 -14.51
N GLU A 91 15.33 -7.06 -15.24
CA GLU A 91 15.40 -7.49 -16.64
C GLU A 91 15.94 -6.39 -17.57
N HIS A 92 15.91 -5.15 -17.11
CA HIS A 92 16.43 -3.96 -17.81
C HIS A 92 17.75 -3.45 -17.23
N GLY A 93 18.44 -4.26 -16.42
CA GLY A 93 19.75 -3.94 -15.85
C GLY A 93 19.72 -3.03 -14.62
N ILE A 94 18.54 -2.80 -14.01
CA ILE A 94 18.38 -1.97 -12.81
C ILE A 94 18.41 -2.89 -11.58
N ASN A 95 19.44 -2.73 -10.74
CA ASN A 95 19.56 -3.53 -9.51
C ASN A 95 18.62 -3.00 -8.42
N VAL A 96 17.70 -3.86 -7.96
CA VAL A 96 16.70 -3.53 -6.92
C VAL A 96 17.06 -4.18 -5.59
N GLY A 97 17.09 -3.38 -4.53
CA GLY A 97 17.48 -3.88 -3.21
C GLY A 97 16.87 -3.09 -2.05
N LYS A 98 17.45 -3.28 -0.86
CA LYS A 98 16.99 -2.63 0.37
C LYS A 98 17.96 -1.58 0.91
N HIS A 99 19.10 -1.37 0.27
CA HIS A 99 20.12 -0.43 0.73
C HIS A 99 20.84 0.25 -0.46
N PRO A 100 20.98 1.60 -0.47
CA PRO A 100 21.49 2.34 -1.61
C PRO A 100 22.98 2.14 -1.91
N SER A 101 23.77 1.53 -1.01
CA SER A 101 25.15 1.15 -1.33
C SER A 101 25.26 -0.04 -2.27
N SER A 102 24.20 -0.85 -2.38
CA SER A 102 24.20 -2.11 -3.15
C SER A 102 23.12 -2.20 -4.20
N ALA A 103 22.33 -1.15 -4.42
CA ALA A 103 21.24 -1.13 -5.38
C ALA A 103 21.12 0.24 -6.05
N ASP A 104 20.62 0.25 -7.28
CA ASP A 104 20.28 1.45 -8.02
C ASP A 104 18.93 2.01 -7.54
N LEU A 105 17.95 1.11 -7.32
CA LEU A 105 16.68 1.41 -6.67
C LEU A 105 16.58 0.69 -5.34
N SER A 106 16.60 1.45 -4.25
CA SER A 106 16.49 0.90 -2.89
C SER A 106 15.10 1.13 -2.32
N VAL A 107 14.47 0.08 -1.83
CA VAL A 107 13.18 0.16 -1.12
C VAL A 107 13.42 0.02 0.37
N MET A 108 13.09 1.03 1.17
CA MET A 108 13.36 1.08 2.61
C MET A 108 12.09 1.42 3.38
N VAL A 109 11.97 0.94 4.64
CA VAL A 109 10.96 1.52 5.55
C VAL A 109 11.46 2.83 6.14
N PHE A 110 10.54 3.68 6.60
CA PHE A 110 10.87 4.99 7.17
C PHE A 110 11.89 4.90 8.31
N GLU A 111 11.81 3.88 9.14
CA GLU A 111 12.74 3.65 10.24
C GLU A 111 14.16 3.32 9.75
N SER A 112 14.27 2.54 8.68
CA SER A 112 15.57 2.25 8.06
C SER A 112 16.14 3.47 7.36
N PHE A 113 15.28 4.30 6.74
CA PHE A 113 15.69 5.57 6.15
C PHE A 113 16.16 6.55 7.22
N ASP A 114 15.47 6.66 8.37
CA ASP A 114 15.91 7.46 9.50
C ASP A 114 17.29 7.02 10.01
N VAL A 115 17.50 5.72 10.19
CA VAL A 115 18.82 5.14 10.58
C VAL A 115 19.90 5.50 9.55
N LEU A 116 19.61 5.41 8.25
CA LEU A 116 20.53 5.79 7.18
C LEU A 116 20.94 7.27 7.29
N THR A 117 19.99 8.17 7.54
CA THR A 117 20.27 9.60 7.68
C THR A 117 21.15 9.93 8.90
N ARG A 118 21.15 9.10 9.94
CA ARG A 118 21.93 9.32 11.16
C ARG A 118 23.33 8.69 11.11
N PHE A 119 23.41 7.46 10.62
CA PHE A 119 24.61 6.63 10.81
C PHE A 119 25.35 6.31 9.51
N SER A 120 24.72 6.46 8.37
CA SER A 120 25.29 6.17 7.05
C SER A 120 25.02 7.30 6.06
N TRP A 121 25.05 8.53 6.55
CA TRP A 121 24.70 9.74 5.79
C TRP A 121 25.56 9.95 4.52
N ASN A 122 26.79 9.45 4.51
CA ASN A 122 27.67 9.49 3.34
C ASN A 122 27.06 8.79 2.12
N VAL A 123 26.29 7.72 2.32
CA VAL A 123 25.62 6.99 1.25
C VAL A 123 24.50 7.83 0.60
N LEU A 124 23.85 8.73 1.37
CA LEU A 124 22.82 9.61 0.86
C LEU A 124 23.32 10.68 -0.11
N ARG A 125 24.62 10.97 -0.11
CA ARG A 125 25.22 11.90 -1.07
C ARG A 125 25.16 11.41 -2.51
N ASP A 126 25.09 10.08 -2.67
CA ASP A 126 25.02 9.40 -3.95
C ASP A 126 23.57 9.10 -4.39
N VAL A 127 22.58 9.50 -3.58
CA VAL A 127 21.14 9.32 -3.88
C VAL A 127 20.59 10.59 -4.53
N ASP A 128 20.17 10.51 -5.77
CA ASP A 128 19.70 11.67 -6.54
C ASP A 128 18.17 11.84 -6.44
N THR A 129 17.42 10.77 -6.18
CA THR A 129 15.96 10.81 -6.06
C THR A 129 15.48 10.05 -4.84
N LEU A 130 14.67 10.70 -4.01
CA LEU A 130 13.97 10.13 -2.86
C LEU A 130 12.47 10.15 -3.11
N ILE A 131 11.85 8.99 -3.18
CA ILE A 131 10.40 8.82 -3.22
C ILE A 131 9.92 8.49 -1.81
N ILE A 132 8.91 9.20 -1.32
CA ILE A 132 8.29 8.97 -0.01
C ILE A 132 6.84 8.56 -0.24
N ASP A 133 6.56 7.29 -0.02
CA ASP A 133 5.20 6.76 -0.16
C ASP A 133 4.36 7.05 1.09
N GLU A 134 3.04 7.18 0.90
CA GLU A 134 2.08 7.50 1.96
C GLU A 134 2.54 8.68 2.84
N PHE A 135 2.96 9.76 2.19
CA PHE A 135 3.55 10.94 2.84
C PHE A 135 2.64 11.57 3.91
N HIS A 136 1.31 11.35 3.86
CA HIS A 136 0.38 11.78 4.90
C HIS A 136 0.69 11.21 6.29
N MET A 137 1.51 10.14 6.38
CA MET A 137 2.04 9.61 7.64
C MET A 137 2.88 10.63 8.42
N LEU A 138 3.30 11.73 7.78
CA LEU A 138 3.94 12.86 8.44
C LEU A 138 3.07 13.45 9.57
N GLY A 139 1.74 13.43 9.41
CA GLY A 139 0.77 13.85 10.42
C GLY A 139 0.51 12.81 11.52
N GLU A 140 1.12 11.64 11.49
CA GLU A 140 0.93 10.60 12.49
C GLU A 140 1.77 10.89 13.75
N TYR A 141 1.13 10.93 14.91
CA TYR A 141 1.76 11.30 16.18
C TYR A 141 3.01 10.47 16.52
N SER A 142 3.00 9.17 16.25
CA SER A 142 4.07 8.25 16.65
C SER A 142 5.25 8.22 15.67
N ARG A 143 5.01 8.35 14.37
CA ARG A 143 6.00 8.15 13.31
C ARG A 143 6.30 9.41 12.51
N GLY A 144 5.37 10.35 12.47
CA GLY A 144 5.51 11.61 11.73
C GLY A 144 6.77 12.39 12.11
N PRO A 145 7.06 12.64 13.39
CA PRO A 145 8.27 13.37 13.81
C PRO A 145 9.58 12.69 13.37
N THR A 146 9.62 11.36 13.33
CA THR A 146 10.80 10.60 12.86
C THR A 146 10.98 10.78 11.35
N LEU A 147 9.89 10.70 10.59
CA LEU A 147 9.91 10.90 9.14
C LEU A 147 10.31 12.34 8.77
N GLU A 148 9.72 13.33 9.42
CA GLU A 148 10.03 14.74 9.22
C GLU A 148 11.52 15.03 9.47
N ALA A 149 12.05 14.54 10.61
CA ALA A 149 13.45 14.69 10.95
C ALA A 149 14.38 13.97 9.96
N ALA A 150 13.98 12.79 9.46
CA ALA A 150 14.77 12.06 8.46
C ALA A 150 14.82 12.81 7.12
N ILE A 151 13.70 13.33 6.64
CA ILE A 151 13.62 14.12 5.41
C ILE A 151 14.45 15.42 5.55
N THR A 152 14.30 16.12 6.66
CA THR A 152 15.07 17.36 6.94
C THR A 152 16.57 17.09 6.92
N ARG A 153 17.03 16.01 7.58
CA ARG A 153 18.44 15.61 7.52
C ARG A 153 18.89 15.27 6.12
N ALA A 154 18.07 14.56 5.36
CA ALA A 154 18.38 14.17 4.00
C ALA A 154 18.57 15.40 3.10
N LYS A 155 17.69 16.41 3.20
CA LYS A 155 17.84 17.72 2.50
C LYS A 155 19.14 18.43 2.87
N ILE A 156 19.55 18.39 4.13
CA ILE A 156 20.81 19.00 4.59
C ILE A 156 22.02 18.24 4.06
N ILE A 157 21.99 16.89 4.08
CA ILE A 157 23.08 16.01 3.63
C ILE A 157 23.28 16.11 2.12
N ASN A 158 22.21 16.13 1.37
CA ASN A 158 22.20 16.22 -0.10
C ASN A 158 21.15 17.23 -0.58
N PRO A 159 21.49 18.53 -0.63
CA PRO A 159 20.55 19.58 -1.09
C PRO A 159 20.13 19.46 -2.57
N SER A 160 20.89 18.69 -3.36
CA SER A 160 20.56 18.43 -4.77
C SER A 160 19.65 17.22 -4.98
N MET A 161 19.37 16.46 -3.92
CA MET A 161 18.49 15.30 -3.99
C MET A 161 17.05 15.73 -4.27
N ARG A 162 16.47 15.17 -5.31
CA ARG A 162 15.09 15.40 -5.67
C ARG A 162 14.15 14.59 -4.77
N ILE A 163 13.12 15.23 -4.20
CA ILE A 163 12.14 14.58 -3.33
C ILE A 163 10.78 14.52 -4.01
N ILE A 164 10.21 13.31 -4.06
CA ILE A 164 8.87 13.04 -4.58
C ILE A 164 8.02 12.48 -3.44
N ALA A 165 7.09 13.25 -2.94
CA ALA A 165 6.16 12.87 -1.88
C ALA A 165 4.84 12.38 -2.49
N LEU A 166 4.46 11.14 -2.23
CA LEU A 166 3.23 10.53 -2.71
C LEU A 166 2.21 10.45 -1.56
N SER A 167 1.04 11.01 -1.77
CA SER A 167 -0.01 11.04 -0.73
C SER A 167 -1.40 10.79 -1.31
N ALA A 168 -2.31 10.28 -0.49
CA ALA A 168 -3.72 10.20 -0.85
C ALA A 168 -4.50 11.47 -0.46
N THR A 169 -4.10 12.13 0.61
CA THR A 169 -4.75 13.34 1.14
C THR A 169 -3.74 14.15 1.95
N LEU A 170 -3.75 15.46 1.80
CA LEU A 170 -3.00 16.40 2.61
C LEU A 170 -3.90 17.59 2.95
N LYS A 171 -3.77 18.15 4.15
CA LYS A 171 -4.62 19.27 4.60
C LYS A 171 -3.89 20.61 4.56
N ASN A 172 -2.59 20.63 4.78
CA ASN A 172 -1.74 21.83 4.90
C ASN A 172 -0.72 21.89 3.75
N MET A 173 -1.19 21.83 2.52
CA MET A 173 -0.34 21.74 1.32
C MET A 173 0.64 22.89 1.19
N GLU A 174 0.22 24.13 1.42
CA GLU A 174 1.08 25.34 1.32
C GLU A 174 2.29 25.29 2.28
N GLU A 175 2.09 24.80 3.52
CA GLU A 175 3.19 24.63 4.47
C GLU A 175 4.17 23.55 4.01
N ILE A 176 3.66 22.46 3.45
CA ILE A 176 4.47 21.34 2.94
C ILE A 176 5.23 21.76 1.68
N GLU A 177 4.61 22.49 0.77
CA GLU A 177 5.26 23.08 -0.41
C GLU A 177 6.42 23.98 0.00
N GLY A 178 6.18 24.88 0.96
CA GLY A 178 7.23 25.76 1.49
C GLY A 178 8.36 24.99 2.17
N TRP A 179 8.05 23.95 2.96
CA TRP A 179 9.06 23.15 3.64
C TRP A 179 9.87 22.26 2.69
N LEU A 180 9.22 21.62 1.72
CA LEU A 180 9.90 20.77 0.73
C LEU A 180 10.51 21.61 -0.41
N GLU A 181 10.15 22.89 -0.56
CA GLU A 181 10.51 23.72 -1.71
C GLU A 181 10.11 23.04 -3.02
N GLY A 182 8.85 22.59 -3.07
CA GLY A 182 8.36 21.73 -4.15
C GLY A 182 7.01 22.20 -4.70
N THR A 183 6.58 21.59 -5.78
CA THR A 183 5.30 21.84 -6.43
C THR A 183 4.29 20.79 -6.00
N CYS A 184 3.11 21.20 -5.51
CA CYS A 184 2.01 20.30 -5.22
C CYS A 184 1.12 20.11 -6.46
N VAL A 185 0.82 18.86 -6.78
CA VAL A 185 -0.16 18.49 -7.80
C VAL A 185 -1.26 17.67 -7.16
N GLU A 186 -2.47 18.23 -7.15
CA GLU A 186 -3.65 17.58 -6.60
C GLU A 186 -4.61 17.16 -7.71
N HIS A 187 -5.20 15.99 -7.56
CA HIS A 187 -6.25 15.52 -8.46
C HIS A 187 -7.16 14.54 -7.74
N ASP A 188 -8.47 14.63 -7.96
CA ASP A 188 -9.49 13.82 -7.28
C ASP A 188 -9.96 12.58 -8.07
N TYR A 189 -9.34 12.30 -9.20
CA TYR A 189 -9.68 11.15 -10.04
C TYR A 189 -9.58 9.83 -9.27
N ARG A 190 -10.66 9.04 -9.33
CA ARG A 190 -10.71 7.66 -8.85
C ARG A 190 -11.12 6.73 -9.99
N PRO A 191 -10.37 5.65 -10.27
CA PRO A 191 -10.75 4.67 -11.28
C PRO A 191 -12.04 3.92 -10.91
N VAL A 192 -12.32 3.79 -9.60
CA VAL A 192 -13.55 3.20 -9.08
C VAL A 192 -14.26 4.26 -8.23
N PRO A 193 -15.54 4.61 -8.55
CA PRO A 193 -16.32 5.54 -7.73
C PRO A 193 -16.43 5.08 -6.27
N LEU A 194 -16.29 6.01 -5.34
CA LEU A 194 -16.45 5.76 -3.91
C LEU A 194 -17.74 6.42 -3.42
N HIS A 195 -18.75 5.61 -3.08
CA HIS A 195 -19.95 6.05 -2.38
C HIS A 195 -19.73 5.96 -0.88
N LYS A 196 -20.05 7.03 -0.16
CA LYS A 196 -19.92 7.10 1.30
C LYS A 196 -21.31 7.20 1.91
N GLU A 197 -21.61 6.31 2.85
CA GLU A 197 -22.86 6.29 3.59
C GLU A 197 -22.56 6.17 5.09
N VAL A 198 -23.35 6.86 5.90
CA VAL A 198 -23.35 6.68 7.36
C VAL A 198 -24.57 5.86 7.72
N LEU A 199 -24.36 4.68 8.29
CA LEU A 199 -25.41 3.76 8.65
C LEU A 199 -25.62 3.78 10.18
N ASP A 200 -26.85 3.95 10.60
CA ASP A 200 -27.25 3.87 12.02
C ASP A 200 -27.98 2.56 12.30
N ALA A 201 -27.89 2.09 13.53
CA ALA A 201 -28.58 0.89 13.99
C ALA A 201 -30.11 1.02 13.90
N GLU A 202 -30.66 2.22 14.07
CA GLU A 202 -32.08 2.50 13.94
C GLU A 202 -32.62 2.26 12.52
N MET A 203 -31.81 2.52 11.50
CA MET A 203 -32.17 2.27 10.08
C MET A 203 -32.45 0.78 9.79
N PHE A 204 -31.90 -0.10 10.62
CA PHE A 204 -32.04 -1.55 10.51
C PHE A 204 -32.93 -2.16 11.60
N ASN A 205 -33.66 -1.35 12.36
CA ASN A 205 -34.49 -1.78 13.48
C ASN A 205 -33.74 -2.70 14.47
N THR A 206 -32.47 -2.39 14.77
CA THR A 206 -31.65 -3.13 15.71
C THR A 206 -30.99 -2.20 16.73
N LYS A 207 -30.71 -2.74 17.93
CA LYS A 207 -29.92 -2.06 18.96
C LYS A 207 -28.45 -2.50 18.95
N ASN A 208 -28.13 -3.54 18.18
CA ASN A 208 -26.81 -4.13 18.14
C ASN A 208 -26.06 -3.67 16.87
N LYS A 209 -24.99 -2.90 17.05
CA LYS A 209 -24.15 -2.42 15.94
C LYS A 209 -23.60 -3.56 15.07
N ASN A 210 -23.36 -4.75 15.64
CA ASN A 210 -22.89 -5.91 14.88
C ASN A 210 -23.96 -6.42 13.91
N ASP A 211 -25.25 -6.27 14.22
CA ASP A 211 -26.32 -6.64 13.30
C ASP A 211 -26.39 -5.72 12.08
N VAL A 212 -26.00 -4.44 12.22
CA VAL A 212 -25.84 -3.52 11.07
C VAL A 212 -24.80 -4.07 10.09
N ILE A 213 -23.65 -4.50 10.62
CA ILE A 213 -22.58 -5.11 9.81
C ILE A 213 -23.09 -6.38 9.11
N VAL A 214 -23.83 -7.23 9.83
CA VAL A 214 -24.45 -8.42 9.22
C VAL A 214 -25.36 -8.05 8.06
N LYS A 215 -26.21 -7.03 8.21
CA LYS A 215 -27.12 -6.56 7.15
C LYS A 215 -26.38 -6.02 5.93
N VAL A 216 -25.29 -5.28 6.14
CA VAL A 216 -24.43 -4.80 5.04
C VAL A 216 -23.80 -5.98 4.30
N ILE A 217 -23.29 -6.98 5.02
CA ILE A 217 -22.70 -8.17 4.42
C ILE A 217 -23.76 -9.01 3.71
N GLU A 218 -24.97 -9.16 4.26
CA GLU A 218 -26.08 -9.82 3.59
C GLU A 218 -26.41 -9.17 2.24
N LYS A 219 -26.44 -7.84 2.20
CA LYS A 219 -26.64 -7.08 0.95
C LYS A 219 -25.48 -7.33 -0.03
N ALA A 220 -24.24 -7.30 0.44
CA ALA A 220 -23.07 -7.59 -0.40
C ALA A 220 -23.14 -9.00 -1.01
N ILE A 221 -23.62 -10.02 -0.26
CA ILE A 221 -23.81 -11.39 -0.77
C ILE A 221 -24.89 -11.38 -1.86
N GLU A 222 -26.02 -10.68 -1.66
CA GLU A 222 -27.10 -10.57 -2.63
C GLU A 222 -26.64 -9.90 -3.92
N ASP A 223 -25.81 -8.85 -3.81
CA ASP A 223 -25.21 -8.12 -4.93
C ASP A 223 -24.00 -8.87 -5.55
N LYS A 224 -23.66 -10.07 -5.07
CA LYS A 224 -22.49 -10.87 -5.49
C LYS A 224 -21.17 -10.09 -5.38
N SER A 225 -21.07 -9.24 -4.38
CA SER A 225 -19.89 -8.42 -4.08
C SER A 225 -19.19 -8.90 -2.82
N GLN A 226 -18.03 -8.31 -2.51
CA GLN A 226 -17.25 -8.58 -1.30
C GLN A 226 -17.47 -7.47 -0.29
N ALA A 227 -17.30 -7.80 1.00
CA ALA A 227 -17.38 -6.85 2.10
C ALA A 227 -16.11 -6.94 2.96
N LEU A 228 -15.51 -5.78 3.26
CA LEU A 228 -14.37 -5.66 4.16
C LEU A 228 -14.74 -4.76 5.34
N ALA A 229 -14.74 -5.32 6.57
CA ALA A 229 -15.09 -4.60 7.79
C ALA A 229 -13.84 -4.32 8.63
N PHE A 230 -13.53 -3.04 8.83
CA PHE A 230 -12.44 -2.61 9.71
C PHE A 230 -12.93 -2.43 11.15
N VAL A 231 -12.17 -2.97 12.10
CA VAL A 231 -12.45 -2.86 13.54
C VAL A 231 -11.18 -2.54 14.33
N SER A 232 -11.34 -2.03 15.54
CA SER A 232 -10.26 -1.40 16.31
C SER A 232 -9.27 -2.36 16.97
N THR A 233 -9.63 -3.63 17.23
CA THR A 233 -8.76 -4.56 17.98
C THR A 233 -8.77 -5.97 17.40
N ARG A 234 -7.66 -6.71 17.58
CA ARG A 234 -7.54 -8.13 17.17
C ARG A 234 -8.67 -9.00 17.74
N ARG A 235 -8.97 -8.83 19.05
CA ARG A 235 -10.01 -9.58 19.72
C ARG A 235 -11.39 -9.29 19.12
N PHE A 236 -11.65 -8.04 18.79
CA PHE A 236 -12.93 -7.67 18.17
C PHE A 236 -13.00 -8.19 16.73
N THR A 237 -11.91 -8.18 15.98
CA THR A 237 -11.82 -8.79 14.64
C THR A 237 -12.24 -10.25 14.66
N GLU A 238 -11.65 -11.07 15.57
CA GLU A 238 -12.00 -12.48 15.70
C GLU A 238 -13.46 -12.70 16.11
N SER A 239 -13.93 -11.95 17.13
CA SER A 239 -15.30 -12.11 17.67
C SER A 239 -16.36 -11.67 16.67
N LEU A 240 -16.13 -10.58 15.93
CA LEU A 240 -17.03 -10.10 14.89
C LEU A 240 -17.11 -11.09 13.73
N ALA A 241 -15.97 -11.59 13.26
CA ALA A 241 -15.93 -12.58 12.18
C ALA A 241 -16.72 -13.85 12.56
N THR A 242 -16.51 -14.36 13.77
CA THR A 242 -17.27 -15.53 14.28
C THR A 242 -18.77 -15.23 14.39
N TYR A 243 -19.14 -14.01 14.82
CA TYR A 243 -20.53 -13.59 14.93
C TYR A 243 -21.20 -13.53 13.56
N VAL A 244 -20.57 -12.85 12.61
CA VAL A 244 -21.05 -12.72 11.22
C VAL A 244 -21.17 -14.08 10.56
N ALA A 245 -20.14 -14.93 10.65
CA ALA A 245 -20.11 -16.26 10.07
C ALA A 245 -21.32 -17.10 10.47
N LYS A 246 -21.66 -17.11 11.76
CA LYS A 246 -22.83 -17.83 12.29
C LYS A 246 -24.16 -17.29 11.72
N LYS A 247 -24.25 -15.99 11.48
CA LYS A 247 -25.47 -15.36 10.96
C LYS A 247 -25.68 -15.64 9.47
N ILE A 248 -24.61 -15.53 8.65
CA ILE A 248 -24.71 -15.66 7.19
C ILE A 248 -24.61 -17.12 6.69
N ASN A 249 -24.21 -18.07 7.53
CA ASN A 249 -24.00 -19.47 7.17
C ASN A 249 -25.19 -20.09 6.40
N LYS A 250 -26.43 -19.69 6.70
CA LYS A 250 -27.62 -20.18 6.02
C LYS A 250 -27.76 -19.71 4.57
N LYS A 251 -27.06 -18.63 4.19
CA LYS A 251 -27.09 -18.05 2.83
C LYS A 251 -26.06 -18.67 1.89
N ILE A 252 -25.17 -19.50 2.40
CA ILE A 252 -24.08 -20.13 1.64
C ILE A 252 -24.61 -21.40 0.94
N ASN A 253 -24.40 -21.47 -0.38
CA ASN A 253 -24.81 -22.63 -1.17
C ASN A 253 -23.80 -23.80 -1.06
N VAL A 254 -24.16 -24.95 -1.62
CA VAL A 254 -23.38 -26.21 -1.49
C VAL A 254 -22.01 -26.09 -2.16
N GLU A 255 -21.92 -25.42 -3.32
CA GLU A 255 -20.67 -25.24 -4.06
C GLU A 255 -19.71 -24.32 -3.30
N GLN A 256 -20.23 -23.21 -2.78
CA GLN A 256 -19.46 -22.30 -1.92
C GLN A 256 -18.93 -22.99 -0.67
N ARG A 257 -19.75 -23.85 -0.01
CA ARG A 257 -19.30 -24.62 1.15
C ARG A 257 -18.12 -25.53 0.84
N LYS A 258 -18.12 -26.15 -0.34
CA LYS A 258 -16.98 -27.01 -0.74
C LYS A 258 -15.70 -26.18 -0.88
N ARG A 259 -15.76 -25.03 -1.58
CA ARG A 259 -14.61 -24.13 -1.72
C ARG A 259 -14.12 -23.61 -0.36
N PHE A 260 -15.02 -23.14 0.48
CA PHE A 260 -14.67 -22.61 1.80
C PHE A 260 -14.06 -23.66 2.72
N LYS A 261 -14.50 -24.91 2.61
CA LYS A 261 -13.88 -26.02 3.33
C LYS A 261 -12.44 -26.25 2.87
N GLU A 262 -12.17 -26.22 1.58
CA GLU A 262 -10.80 -26.32 1.03
C GLU A 262 -9.89 -25.19 1.55
N VAL A 263 -10.42 -23.96 1.63
CA VAL A 263 -9.69 -22.80 2.22
C VAL A 263 -9.43 -23.03 3.71
N SER A 264 -10.42 -23.47 4.47
CA SER A 264 -10.30 -23.80 5.89
C SER A 264 -9.21 -24.84 6.14
N GLU A 265 -9.17 -25.91 5.35
CA GLU A 265 -8.15 -26.95 5.43
C GLU A 265 -6.74 -26.39 5.13
N LYS A 266 -6.58 -25.56 4.10
CA LYS A 266 -5.30 -24.87 3.78
C LYS A 266 -4.84 -24.00 4.94
N LEU A 267 -5.73 -23.23 5.56
CA LEU A 267 -5.40 -22.38 6.72
C LEU A 267 -4.89 -23.18 7.91
N LEU A 268 -5.41 -24.39 8.15
CA LEU A 268 -4.96 -25.29 9.21
C LEU A 268 -3.66 -26.04 8.88
N GLU A 269 -3.31 -26.18 7.62
CA GLU A 269 -2.04 -26.77 7.19
C GLU A 269 -0.84 -25.86 7.48
N VAL A 270 -1.02 -24.54 7.45
CA VAL A 270 0.07 -23.58 7.64
C VAL A 270 0.84 -23.82 8.95
N PRO A 271 0.23 -23.85 10.14
CA PRO A 271 0.96 -24.11 11.37
C PRO A 271 1.60 -25.52 11.37
N LYS A 272 0.95 -26.53 10.79
CA LYS A 272 1.48 -27.90 10.70
C LYS A 272 2.75 -27.96 9.85
N LYS A 273 2.78 -27.29 8.70
CA LYS A 273 3.98 -27.19 7.84
C LYS A 273 5.16 -26.52 8.56
N LYS A 274 4.87 -25.67 9.55
CA LYS A 274 5.89 -25.02 10.42
C LYS A 274 6.25 -25.86 11.67
N GLY A 275 5.76 -27.08 11.77
CA GLY A 275 6.03 -27.97 12.90
C GLY A 275 5.33 -27.56 14.19
N THR A 276 4.26 -26.76 14.11
CA THR A 276 3.51 -26.27 15.27
C THR A 276 2.04 -26.74 15.22
N LEU A 277 1.43 -26.85 16.41
CA LEU A 277 -0.01 -27.10 16.47
C LEU A 277 -0.80 -25.83 16.15
N PRO A 278 -1.99 -25.95 15.54
CA PRO A 278 -2.88 -24.82 15.33
C PRO A 278 -3.26 -24.15 16.65
N THR A 279 -3.08 -22.86 16.74
CA THR A 279 -3.50 -22.05 17.89
C THR A 279 -5.02 -21.87 17.91
N THR A 280 -5.58 -21.40 19.04
CA THR A 280 -7.01 -21.04 19.13
C THR A 280 -7.43 -20.06 18.04
N THR A 281 -6.56 -19.10 17.70
CA THR A 281 -6.80 -18.14 16.60
C THR A 281 -6.86 -18.84 15.24
N CYS A 282 -5.95 -19.81 14.97
CA CYS A 282 -5.98 -20.59 13.73
C CYS A 282 -7.28 -21.41 13.60
N LEU A 283 -7.74 -22.02 14.70
CA LEU A 283 -8.98 -22.79 14.71
C LEU A 283 -10.21 -21.91 14.44
N LYS A 284 -10.30 -20.75 15.10
CA LYS A 284 -11.37 -19.77 14.86
C LYS A 284 -11.38 -19.26 13.42
N LEU A 285 -10.19 -19.01 12.85
CA LEU A 285 -10.07 -18.56 11.48
C LEU A 285 -10.58 -19.61 10.50
N ALA A 286 -10.18 -20.86 10.68
CA ALA A 286 -10.62 -21.96 9.85
C ALA A 286 -12.14 -22.19 9.95
N GLU A 287 -12.70 -22.15 11.17
CA GLU A 287 -14.14 -22.26 11.41
C GLU A 287 -14.93 -21.14 10.73
N ALA A 288 -14.45 -19.90 10.85
CA ALA A 288 -15.10 -18.77 10.19
C ALA A 288 -14.98 -18.84 8.66
N ALA A 289 -13.82 -19.25 8.14
CA ALA A 289 -13.57 -19.43 6.71
C ALA A 289 -14.48 -20.48 6.08
N GLU A 290 -14.75 -21.59 6.77
CA GLU A 290 -15.71 -22.62 6.34
C GLU A 290 -17.14 -22.06 6.17
N MET A 291 -17.45 -20.98 6.88
CA MET A 291 -18.71 -20.25 6.80
C MET A 291 -18.61 -19.00 5.91
N GLY A 292 -17.58 -18.88 5.06
CA GLY A 292 -17.42 -17.78 4.10
C GLY A 292 -16.99 -16.44 4.69
N VAL A 293 -16.45 -16.42 5.92
CA VAL A 293 -15.93 -15.22 6.57
C VAL A 293 -14.51 -15.48 7.03
N ALA A 294 -13.60 -14.59 6.67
CA ALA A 294 -12.24 -14.61 7.21
C ALA A 294 -11.97 -13.37 8.06
N PHE A 295 -10.94 -13.40 8.87
CA PHE A 295 -10.43 -12.24 9.57
C PHE A 295 -8.92 -12.11 9.37
N HIS A 296 -8.45 -10.87 9.37
CA HIS A 296 -7.06 -10.56 9.15
C HIS A 296 -6.52 -9.62 10.24
N HIS A 297 -5.42 -10.00 10.88
CA HIS A 297 -4.68 -9.15 11.82
C HIS A 297 -3.24 -9.62 11.99
N ALA A 298 -2.39 -8.80 12.61
CA ALA A 298 -0.96 -9.07 12.76
C ALA A 298 -0.58 -10.33 13.55
N GLY A 299 -1.53 -11.00 14.21
CA GLY A 299 -1.31 -12.26 14.94
C GLY A 299 -1.42 -13.51 14.10
N LEU A 300 -1.76 -13.42 12.80
CA LEU A 300 -1.81 -14.54 11.87
C LEU A 300 -0.43 -14.81 11.27
N PHE A 301 -0.19 -16.05 10.82
CA PHE A 301 0.95 -16.40 9.98
C PHE A 301 0.86 -15.67 8.64
N ASN A 302 2.00 -15.33 8.05
CA ASN A 302 2.01 -14.61 6.77
C ASN A 302 1.34 -15.40 5.66
N GLU A 303 1.56 -16.72 5.59
CA GLU A 303 0.93 -17.58 4.62
C GLU A 303 -0.59 -17.69 4.83
N GLN A 304 -1.09 -17.56 6.07
CA GLN A 304 -2.53 -17.49 6.32
C GLN A 304 -3.13 -16.18 5.80
N LYS A 305 -2.38 -15.07 5.90
CA LYS A 305 -2.81 -13.79 5.35
C LYS A 305 -2.90 -13.85 3.83
N GLU A 306 -1.87 -14.39 3.17
CA GLU A 306 -1.86 -14.61 1.72
C GLU A 306 -3.07 -15.45 1.26
N ILE A 307 -3.36 -16.56 1.94
CA ILE A 307 -4.54 -17.40 1.61
C ILE A 307 -5.88 -16.65 1.74
N ILE A 308 -5.95 -15.65 2.64
CA ILE A 308 -7.18 -14.85 2.84
C ILE A 308 -7.28 -13.73 1.78
N GLU A 309 -6.15 -13.21 1.35
CA GLU A 309 -6.06 -12.11 0.38
C GLU A 309 -6.32 -12.59 -1.06
N ASP A 310 -5.98 -13.86 -1.39
CA ASP A 310 -6.27 -14.55 -2.67
C ASP A 310 -7.74 -14.98 -2.79
#